data_ddf48637809bcd2e9445c62e1b65b151
#
_entry.id   ddf48637809bcd2e9445c62e1b65b151
#
_cell.length_a   1.000
_cell.length_b   1.000
_cell.length_c   1.000
_cell.angle_alpha   90.00
_cell.angle_beta   90.00
_cell.angle_gamma   90.00
#
_symmetry.space_group_name_H-M   'P 1'
#
loop_
_entity.id
_entity.type
_entity.pdbx_description
1 polymer ?
#
loop_
_entity_poly.entity_id
_entity_poly.type
_entity_poly.pdbx_seq_one_letter_code
_entity_poly.pdbx_strand_id
1 'polypeptide(L)'
;MRHPSLLARRRYGPARWWLALLGSFLMVLGLASTAAYGRDDDRSAAAADQVLNWTAGDPIDHYLTAPKTAVAGAATIVFENSTATGNTTGMPHTLTFSVSDPEFNDDVAVNILANPSDSEGGKHSVEVTLTPGRYFYHCTIPGHGSMQGILTVTEDGGGEDTTAPETSATVDGDKNADGAYIGQATVTVAASDTGSGVNTIEYAIGADGAWKPYTAPVMVHEV
;
A
#
# COMPACT_ATOMS: atom_id res chain seq x y z
N MET A 1 -39.16 22.59 3.85
CA MET A 1 -37.81 22.65 4.53
C MET A 1 -36.85 21.78 3.75
N ARG A 2 -35.79 22.37 3.21
CA ARG A 2 -34.79 21.62 2.43
C ARG A 2 -33.74 21.14 3.36
N HIS A 3 -33.48 19.81 3.39
CA HIS A 3 -32.42 19.22 4.20
C HIS A 3 -31.05 19.60 3.62
N PRO A 4 -30.07 20.03 4.42
CA PRO A 4 -28.71 20.15 3.95
C PRO A 4 -28.13 18.74 3.70
N SER A 5 -27.78 18.44 2.47
CA SER A 5 -27.05 17.22 2.11
C SER A 5 -25.55 17.45 2.32
N LEU A 6 -24.94 16.59 3.10
CA LEU A 6 -23.50 16.55 3.31
C LEU A 6 -22.90 15.58 2.30
N LEU A 7 -21.98 16.07 1.49
CA LEU A 7 -21.25 15.27 0.51
C LEU A 7 -19.78 15.20 0.93
N ALA A 8 -19.25 14.01 1.10
CA ALA A 8 -17.83 13.79 1.35
C ALA A 8 -17.12 13.35 0.07
N ARG A 9 -15.99 13.96 -0.24
CA ARG A 9 -15.21 13.71 -1.45
C ARG A 9 -13.72 13.57 -1.12
N ARG A 10 -13.05 12.65 -1.82
CA ARG A 10 -11.60 12.48 -1.78
C ARG A 10 -10.96 13.02 -3.07
N ARG A 11 -9.77 13.60 -2.95
CA ARG A 11 -8.88 13.85 -4.07
C ARG A 11 -7.79 12.80 -4.12
N TYR A 12 -7.74 12.05 -5.22
CA TYR A 12 -6.53 11.39 -5.68
C TYR A 12 -5.75 12.34 -6.57
N GLY A 13 -4.45 12.16 -6.69
CA GLY A 13 -3.69 12.66 -7.82
C GLY A 13 -4.36 12.21 -9.12
N PRO A 14 -4.05 12.67 -10.30
CA PRO A 14 -4.90 13.12 -11.41
C PRO A 14 -5.93 12.15 -12.02
N ALA A 15 -6.57 11.26 -11.25
CA ALA A 15 -7.72 10.49 -11.71
C ALA A 15 -9.01 11.03 -11.09
N ARG A 16 -9.83 11.71 -11.89
CA ARG A 16 -11.10 12.32 -11.48
C ARG A 16 -12.23 11.30 -11.61
N TRP A 17 -12.77 10.82 -10.48
CA TRP A 17 -13.99 10.01 -10.46
C TRP A 17 -15.08 10.72 -9.65
N TRP A 18 -16.29 10.73 -10.17
CA TRP A 18 -17.47 11.34 -9.55
C TRP A 18 -18.36 10.24 -9.00
N LEU A 19 -18.70 10.28 -7.73
CA LEU A 19 -19.76 9.45 -7.15
C LEU A 19 -20.86 10.37 -6.59
N ALA A 20 -22.02 10.30 -7.19
CA ALA A 20 -23.25 10.89 -6.67
C ALA A 20 -24.03 9.79 -5.93
N LEU A 21 -24.23 9.92 -4.63
CA LEU A 21 -25.08 9.03 -3.84
C LEU A 21 -26.50 9.62 -3.75
N LEU A 22 -27.43 8.98 -4.45
CA LEU A 22 -28.89 9.13 -4.23
C LEU A 22 -29.29 8.11 -3.15
N GLY A 23 -29.59 8.59 -1.95
CA GLY A 23 -30.07 7.77 -0.86
C GLY A 23 -31.55 7.39 -1.02
N SER A 24 -31.84 6.10 -1.12
CA SER A 24 -33.17 5.54 -0.84
C SER A 24 -33.08 4.70 0.42
N PHE A 25 -33.76 5.15 1.46
CA PHE A 25 -33.87 4.49 2.74
C PHE A 25 -34.92 3.37 2.66
N LEU A 26 -34.53 2.13 2.73
CA LEU A 26 -35.42 1.00 2.95
C LEU A 26 -35.09 0.35 4.31
N MET A 27 -36.04 0.48 5.23
CA MET A 27 -36.03 -0.13 6.55
C MET A 27 -36.42 -1.61 6.42
N VAL A 28 -35.59 -2.53 6.77
CA VAL A 28 -35.94 -3.95 6.99
C VAL A 28 -35.71 -4.33 8.44
N LEU A 29 -36.80 -4.61 9.12
CA LEU A 29 -36.83 -5.26 10.43
C LEU A 29 -36.51 -6.75 10.28
N GLY A 30 -35.71 -7.27 11.20
CA GLY A 30 -36.01 -8.61 11.64
C GLY A 30 -34.87 -9.59 11.71
N LEU A 31 -34.73 -10.10 12.92
CA LEU A 31 -34.38 -11.41 13.41
C LEU A 31 -32.99 -11.56 14.03
N ALA A 32 -33.06 -11.65 15.36
CA ALA A 32 -31.96 -12.09 16.20
C ALA A 32 -31.52 -13.49 15.82
N SER A 33 -30.27 -13.66 15.46
CA SER A 33 -29.57 -14.92 15.48
C SER A 33 -28.42 -14.84 16.47
N THR A 34 -28.41 -15.76 17.40
CA THR A 34 -27.40 -15.97 18.41
C THR A 34 -26.04 -16.12 17.77
N ALA A 35 -25.18 -15.12 17.96
CA ALA A 35 -23.79 -15.20 17.57
C ALA A 35 -23.08 -16.21 18.49
N ALA A 36 -22.66 -17.32 17.90
CA ALA A 36 -21.59 -18.13 18.46
C ALA A 36 -20.33 -17.25 18.50
N TYR A 37 -19.74 -17.10 19.71
CA TYR A 37 -18.40 -16.55 19.85
C TYR A 37 -17.40 -17.46 19.12
N GLY A 38 -17.18 -17.18 17.83
CA GLY A 38 -16.00 -17.62 17.16
C GLY A 38 -14.85 -16.77 17.70
N ARG A 39 -13.82 -17.42 18.24
CA ARG A 39 -12.52 -16.80 18.41
C ARG A 39 -12.12 -16.31 17.02
N ASP A 40 -11.98 -15.01 16.87
CA ASP A 40 -11.21 -14.42 15.81
C ASP A 40 -9.77 -14.92 16.00
N ASP A 41 -9.45 -16.03 15.35
CA ASP A 41 -8.08 -16.33 15.00
C ASP A 41 -7.67 -15.20 14.04
N ASP A 42 -7.02 -14.19 14.59
CA ASP A 42 -6.23 -13.20 13.89
C ASP A 42 -5.07 -13.95 13.20
N ARG A 43 -5.42 -14.82 12.27
CA ARG A 43 -4.51 -15.26 11.23
C ARG A 43 -4.46 -14.12 10.24
N SER A 44 -3.60 -13.15 10.53
CA SER A 44 -2.92 -12.44 9.46
C SER A 44 -2.58 -13.51 8.41
N ALA A 45 -3.24 -13.46 7.25
CA ALA A 45 -2.92 -14.37 6.17
C ALA A 45 -1.42 -14.23 5.95
N ALA A 46 -0.67 -15.29 6.29
CA ALA A 46 0.77 -15.30 6.06
C ALA A 46 0.92 -14.96 4.58
N ALA A 47 1.55 -13.84 4.29
CA ALA A 47 1.86 -13.47 2.92
C ALA A 47 2.56 -14.69 2.30
N ALA A 48 2.07 -15.16 1.17
CA ALA A 48 2.68 -16.30 0.49
C ALA A 48 4.16 -15.95 0.28
N ASP A 49 5.06 -16.90 0.58
CA ASP A 49 6.51 -16.71 0.42
C ASP A 49 6.78 -16.22 -1.00
N GLN A 50 7.06 -14.94 -1.16
CA GLN A 50 7.35 -14.34 -2.45
C GLN A 50 8.78 -14.65 -2.85
N VAL A 51 9.00 -14.92 -4.14
CA VAL A 51 10.32 -15.11 -4.72
C VAL A 51 10.71 -13.89 -5.54
N LEU A 52 11.76 -13.20 -5.15
CA LEU A 52 12.27 -12.00 -5.78
C LEU A 52 13.54 -12.34 -6.55
N ASN A 53 13.52 -12.18 -7.87
CA ASN A 53 14.60 -12.61 -8.74
C ASN A 53 15.39 -11.41 -9.29
N TRP A 54 16.69 -11.40 -9.04
CA TRP A 54 17.67 -10.54 -9.71
C TRP A 54 18.52 -11.38 -10.65
N THR A 55 18.84 -10.85 -11.81
CA THR A 55 19.79 -11.47 -12.72
C THR A 55 20.85 -10.49 -13.17
N ALA A 56 22.06 -11.00 -13.36
CA ALA A 56 23.20 -10.30 -13.94
C ALA A 56 23.79 -11.13 -15.09
N GLY A 57 24.67 -10.53 -15.88
CA GLY A 57 25.32 -11.14 -17.02
C GLY A 57 26.63 -10.42 -17.37
N ASP A 58 26.97 -10.28 -18.64
CA ASP A 58 28.16 -9.56 -19.08
C ASP A 58 28.13 -8.03 -18.81
N PRO A 59 26.97 -7.32 -18.83
CA PRO A 59 26.93 -5.91 -18.47
C PRO A 59 27.38 -5.66 -17.02
N ILE A 60 28.20 -4.62 -16.82
CA ILE A 60 28.74 -4.24 -15.50
C ILE A 60 28.07 -2.97 -14.93
N ASP A 61 27.13 -2.40 -15.65
CA ASP A 61 26.48 -1.12 -15.32
C ASP A 61 25.03 -1.26 -14.85
N HIS A 62 24.43 -2.45 -14.99
CA HIS A 62 23.07 -2.71 -14.56
C HIS A 62 22.79 -4.20 -14.31
N TYR A 63 21.77 -4.49 -13.50
CA TYR A 63 21.16 -5.83 -13.41
C TYR A 63 20.28 -6.04 -14.64
N LEU A 64 20.30 -7.24 -15.23
CA LEU A 64 19.45 -7.57 -16.39
C LEU A 64 17.98 -7.61 -16.00
N THR A 65 17.67 -8.15 -14.83
CA THR A 65 16.36 -8.06 -14.21
C THR A 65 16.50 -7.70 -12.73
N ALA A 66 15.56 -6.94 -12.22
CA ALA A 66 15.48 -6.61 -10.81
C ALA A 66 14.02 -6.25 -10.47
N PRO A 67 13.47 -6.79 -9.37
CA PRO A 67 12.16 -6.38 -8.86
C PRO A 67 12.17 -4.90 -8.48
N LYS A 68 11.09 -4.20 -8.78
CA LYS A 68 10.89 -2.81 -8.36
C LYS A 68 10.04 -2.70 -7.11
N THR A 69 9.16 -3.68 -6.90
CA THR A 69 8.21 -3.73 -5.78
C THR A 69 8.17 -5.12 -5.16
N ALA A 70 7.82 -5.19 -3.88
CA ALA A 70 7.59 -6.41 -3.14
C ALA A 70 6.56 -6.18 -2.04
N VAL A 71 6.07 -7.27 -1.44
CA VAL A 71 5.19 -7.26 -0.26
C VAL A 71 6.05 -7.35 1.01
N ALA A 72 5.63 -6.69 2.07
CA ALA A 72 6.21 -6.90 3.40
C ALA A 72 5.95 -8.35 3.87
N GLY A 73 6.91 -8.92 4.57
CA GLY A 73 6.84 -10.29 5.07
C GLY A 73 7.96 -11.18 4.54
N ALA A 74 7.76 -12.49 4.63
CA ALA A 74 8.75 -13.49 4.21
C ALA A 74 8.97 -13.44 2.70
N ALA A 75 10.23 -13.48 2.30
CA ALA A 75 10.65 -13.45 0.89
C ALA A 75 11.91 -14.30 0.69
N THR A 76 11.97 -14.96 -0.47
CA THR A 76 13.21 -15.58 -0.95
C THR A 76 13.82 -14.69 -2.01
N ILE A 77 14.98 -14.12 -1.73
CA ILE A 77 15.78 -13.38 -2.71
C ILE A 77 16.62 -14.39 -3.49
N VAL A 78 16.49 -14.38 -4.81
CA VAL A 78 17.31 -15.19 -5.72
C VAL A 78 18.15 -14.24 -6.56
N PHE A 79 19.48 -14.48 -6.57
CA PHE A 79 20.39 -13.78 -7.44
C PHE A 79 21.09 -14.78 -8.36
N GLU A 80 20.98 -14.58 -9.66
CA GLU A 80 21.60 -15.43 -10.68
C GLU A 80 22.50 -14.61 -11.60
N ASN A 81 23.76 -15.01 -11.65
CA ASN A 81 24.77 -14.52 -12.57
C ASN A 81 25.47 -15.73 -13.18
N SER A 82 24.85 -16.32 -14.18
CA SER A 82 25.23 -17.60 -14.77
C SER A 82 25.39 -17.49 -16.30
N THR A 83 25.86 -18.57 -16.92
CA THR A 83 25.85 -18.65 -18.38
C THR A 83 24.44 -18.63 -18.97
N ALA A 84 23.45 -19.09 -18.21
CA ALA A 84 22.03 -19.04 -18.62
C ALA A 84 21.48 -17.61 -18.65
N THR A 85 22.02 -16.70 -17.82
CA THR A 85 21.67 -15.27 -17.83
C THR A 85 22.56 -14.45 -18.78
N GLY A 86 23.39 -15.12 -19.57
CA GLY A 86 24.24 -14.46 -20.59
C GLY A 86 25.59 -13.97 -20.08
N ASN A 87 26.07 -14.48 -18.95
CA ASN A 87 27.43 -14.21 -18.52
C ASN A 87 28.38 -15.16 -19.26
N THR A 88 29.05 -14.64 -20.30
CA THR A 88 29.99 -15.37 -21.13
C THR A 88 31.46 -15.09 -20.78
N THR A 89 31.68 -14.02 -20.01
CA THR A 89 33.04 -13.57 -19.62
C THR A 89 33.51 -14.17 -18.30
N GLY A 90 32.60 -14.77 -17.51
CA GLY A 90 32.90 -15.27 -16.19
C GLY A 90 33.03 -14.16 -15.13
N MET A 91 32.55 -12.96 -15.42
CA MET A 91 32.62 -11.82 -14.51
C MET A 91 31.74 -12.06 -13.27
N PRO A 92 32.29 -11.94 -12.04
CA PRO A 92 31.47 -12.01 -10.84
C PRO A 92 30.64 -10.75 -10.66
N HIS A 93 29.47 -10.90 -10.05
CA HIS A 93 28.62 -9.79 -9.58
C HIS A 93 28.15 -10.01 -8.16
N THR A 94 27.79 -8.94 -7.46
CA THR A 94 27.15 -9.04 -6.16
C THR A 94 25.76 -8.43 -6.19
N LEU A 95 24.89 -8.96 -5.33
CA LEU A 95 23.67 -8.29 -4.91
C LEU A 95 23.82 -7.97 -3.42
N THR A 96 24.01 -6.69 -3.12
CA THR A 96 24.22 -6.22 -1.74
C THR A 96 23.18 -5.17 -1.40
N PHE A 97 22.42 -5.41 -0.32
CA PHE A 97 21.53 -4.40 0.23
C PHE A 97 22.32 -3.50 1.16
N SER A 98 22.20 -2.18 0.95
CA SER A 98 22.91 -1.22 1.79
C SER A 98 22.20 -1.06 3.13
N VAL A 99 22.94 -1.22 4.21
CA VAL A 99 22.46 -1.04 5.59
C VAL A 99 23.05 0.21 6.26
N SER A 100 23.66 1.09 5.48
CA SER A 100 24.37 2.28 6.02
C SER A 100 23.80 3.61 5.55
N ASP A 101 22.83 3.60 4.64
CA ASP A 101 22.20 4.80 4.12
C ASP A 101 20.89 5.06 4.88
N PRO A 102 20.76 6.17 5.63
CA PRO A 102 19.61 6.45 6.47
C PRO A 102 18.30 6.74 5.69
N GLU A 103 18.38 6.88 4.36
CA GLU A 103 17.18 7.05 3.51
C GLU A 103 16.52 5.72 3.15
N PHE A 104 17.17 4.59 3.45
CA PHE A 104 16.72 3.25 3.11
C PHE A 104 16.61 2.36 4.34
N ASN A 105 15.80 1.30 4.22
CA ASN A 105 15.69 0.28 5.27
C ASN A 105 17.03 -0.42 5.47
N ASP A 106 17.40 -0.66 6.73
CA ASP A 106 18.65 -1.27 7.17
C ASP A 106 18.45 -2.60 7.92
N ASP A 107 17.24 -3.11 7.94
CA ASP A 107 16.82 -4.31 8.67
C ASP A 107 17.16 -5.62 7.97
N VAL A 108 17.59 -5.59 6.71
CA VAL A 108 17.92 -6.78 5.90
C VAL A 108 19.35 -6.67 5.34
N ALA A 109 20.23 -7.50 5.84
CA ALA A 109 21.64 -7.58 5.38
C ALA A 109 21.80 -8.68 4.32
N VAL A 110 21.59 -8.34 3.05
CA VAL A 110 21.88 -9.23 1.92
C VAL A 110 23.24 -8.90 1.33
N ASN A 111 24.06 -9.91 1.12
CA ASN A 111 25.31 -9.79 0.37
C ASN A 111 25.61 -11.13 -0.33
N ILE A 112 25.18 -11.25 -1.55
CA ILE A 112 25.34 -12.44 -2.39
C ILE A 112 26.39 -12.15 -3.45
N LEU A 113 27.44 -12.96 -3.49
CA LEU A 113 28.38 -13.02 -4.60
C LEU A 113 28.00 -14.19 -5.51
N ALA A 114 27.77 -13.91 -6.79
CA ALA A 114 27.48 -14.94 -7.79
C ALA A 114 28.54 -14.92 -8.92
N ASN A 115 29.05 -16.09 -9.24
CA ASN A 115 30.03 -16.29 -10.32
C ASN A 115 29.61 -17.52 -11.14
N PRO A 116 29.57 -17.46 -12.48
CA PRO A 116 29.22 -18.61 -13.32
C PRO A 116 30.05 -19.87 -13.07
N SER A 117 31.26 -19.71 -12.53
CA SER A 117 32.20 -20.80 -12.24
C SER A 117 32.17 -21.28 -10.79
N ASP A 118 31.29 -20.78 -9.94
CA ASP A 118 31.15 -21.26 -8.57
C ASP A 118 30.46 -22.64 -8.51
N SER A 119 30.41 -23.24 -7.32
CA SER A 119 29.83 -24.58 -7.14
C SER A 119 28.33 -24.67 -7.40
N GLU A 120 27.63 -23.53 -7.40
CA GLU A 120 26.18 -23.41 -7.64
C GLU A 120 25.85 -22.87 -9.02
N GLY A 121 26.88 -22.71 -9.86
CA GLY A 121 26.73 -22.23 -11.24
C GLY A 121 26.27 -20.76 -11.33
N GLY A 122 26.55 -19.98 -10.30
CA GLY A 122 26.21 -18.56 -10.22
C GLY A 122 24.77 -18.27 -9.79
N LYS A 123 24.07 -19.23 -9.18
CA LYS A 123 22.71 -19.03 -8.69
C LYS A 123 22.60 -19.28 -7.19
N HIS A 124 22.26 -18.26 -6.46
CA HIS A 124 22.19 -18.27 -5.01
C HIS A 124 20.85 -17.72 -4.51
N SER A 125 20.46 -18.13 -3.29
CA SER A 125 19.24 -17.62 -2.64
C SER A 125 19.46 -17.39 -1.17
N VAL A 126 18.68 -16.46 -0.60
CA VAL A 126 18.61 -16.19 0.84
C VAL A 126 17.17 -15.87 1.21
N GLU A 127 16.73 -16.39 2.36
CA GLU A 127 15.45 -16.06 2.96
C GLU A 127 15.60 -14.81 3.82
N VAL A 128 14.64 -13.89 3.70
CA VAL A 128 14.60 -12.63 4.44
C VAL A 128 13.17 -12.33 4.87
N THR A 129 13.02 -11.41 5.83
CA THR A 129 11.75 -10.79 6.16
C THR A 129 11.85 -9.31 5.81
N LEU A 130 11.06 -8.85 4.86
CA LEU A 130 11.04 -7.46 4.42
C LEU A 130 10.03 -6.66 5.23
N THR A 131 10.39 -5.45 5.65
CA THR A 131 9.47 -4.47 6.22
C THR A 131 9.07 -3.41 5.19
N PRO A 132 7.93 -2.73 5.33
CA PRO A 132 7.55 -1.66 4.42
C PRO A 132 8.61 -0.57 4.37
N GLY A 133 8.91 -0.07 3.18
CA GLY A 133 9.92 0.95 2.97
C GLY A 133 10.70 0.77 1.67
N ARG A 134 11.90 1.32 1.62
CA ARG A 134 12.75 1.30 0.43
C ARG A 134 14.09 0.65 0.77
N TYR A 135 14.53 -0.25 -0.07
CA TYR A 135 15.82 -0.94 0.04
C TYR A 135 16.71 -0.54 -1.14
N PHE A 136 17.88 0.00 -0.86
CA PHE A 136 18.87 0.27 -1.87
C PHE A 136 19.76 -0.96 -2.07
N TYR A 137 19.91 -1.41 -3.30
CA TYR A 137 20.79 -2.53 -3.63
C TYR A 137 21.78 -2.14 -4.72
N HIS A 138 22.98 -2.72 -4.67
CA HIS A 138 24.06 -2.43 -5.59
C HIS A 138 25.04 -3.59 -5.73
N CYS A 139 25.86 -3.55 -6.77
CA CYS A 139 27.03 -4.41 -6.94
C CYS A 139 28.25 -3.74 -6.26
N THR A 140 28.96 -4.48 -5.43
CA THR A 140 30.14 -3.99 -4.69
C THR A 140 31.46 -4.22 -5.43
N ILE A 141 31.43 -4.88 -6.60
CA ILE A 141 32.63 -5.12 -7.40
C ILE A 141 33.18 -3.77 -7.91
N PRO A 142 34.49 -3.50 -7.74
CA PRO A 142 35.08 -2.28 -8.26
C PRO A 142 34.84 -2.10 -9.78
N GLY A 143 34.41 -0.92 -10.17
CA GLY A 143 34.05 -0.60 -11.54
C GLY A 143 32.58 -0.81 -11.91
N HIS A 144 31.76 -1.44 -11.05
CA HIS A 144 30.36 -1.74 -11.26
C HIS A 144 29.42 -0.73 -10.56
N GLY A 145 29.89 0.45 -10.20
CA GLY A 145 29.13 1.41 -9.38
C GLY A 145 27.80 1.90 -9.96
N SER A 146 27.57 1.73 -11.25
CA SER A 146 26.27 2.04 -11.88
C SER A 146 25.25 0.92 -11.72
N MET A 147 25.69 -0.29 -11.35
CA MET A 147 24.85 -1.47 -11.16
C MET A 147 24.15 -1.41 -9.81
N GLN A 148 23.03 -0.68 -9.77
CA GLN A 148 22.29 -0.39 -8.55
C GLN A 148 20.80 -0.18 -8.81
N GLY A 149 19.98 -0.18 -7.76
CA GLY A 149 18.57 0.10 -7.85
C GLY A 149 17.88 0.19 -6.50
N ILE A 150 16.56 0.34 -6.54
CA ILE A 150 15.72 0.45 -5.35
C ILE A 150 14.58 -0.56 -5.49
N LEU A 151 14.37 -1.33 -4.41
CA LEU A 151 13.19 -2.15 -4.20
C LEU A 151 12.27 -1.38 -3.23
N THR A 152 11.03 -1.14 -3.64
CA THR A 152 9.99 -0.57 -2.77
C THR A 152 9.13 -1.68 -2.22
N VAL A 153 9.02 -1.76 -0.90
CA VAL A 153 8.22 -2.75 -0.18
C VAL A 153 6.99 -2.06 0.42
N THR A 154 5.82 -2.62 0.13
CA THR A 154 4.54 -2.14 0.67
C THR A 154 3.87 -3.24 1.48
N GLU A 155 2.91 -2.90 2.34
CA GLU A 155 2.18 -3.90 3.14
C GLU A 155 1.33 -4.83 2.27
N ASP A 156 0.93 -4.36 1.09
CA ASP A 156 -0.05 -5.02 0.21
C ASP A 156 0.46 -5.39 -1.20
N GLY A 157 1.79 -5.33 -1.41
CA GLY A 157 2.40 -5.80 -2.66
C GLY A 157 2.48 -4.80 -3.80
N GLY A 158 2.21 -3.53 -3.54
CA GLY A 158 2.47 -2.45 -4.51
C GLY A 158 1.80 -2.61 -5.87
N GLY A 159 0.77 -3.42 -5.96
CA GLY A 159 -0.19 -3.32 -7.05
C GLY A 159 -0.77 -1.90 -7.00
N GLU A 160 -0.97 -1.27 -8.15
CA GLU A 160 -1.71 -0.01 -8.20
C GLU A 160 -3.04 -0.24 -7.46
N ASP A 161 -3.22 0.43 -6.31
CA ASP A 161 -4.46 0.28 -5.54
C ASP A 161 -5.61 0.80 -6.40
N THR A 162 -6.44 -0.12 -6.85
CA THR A 162 -7.62 0.16 -7.64
C THR A 162 -8.90 0.21 -6.81
N THR A 163 -8.79 -0.10 -5.49
CA THR A 163 -9.92 -0.01 -4.58
C THR A 163 -10.15 1.44 -4.17
N ALA A 164 -11.41 1.85 -4.21
CA ALA A 164 -11.77 3.17 -3.71
C ALA A 164 -12.01 3.10 -2.19
N PRO A 165 -11.62 4.14 -1.42
CA PRO A 165 -11.93 4.19 0.00
C PRO A 165 -13.42 4.12 0.27
N GLU A 166 -13.80 3.43 1.33
CA GLU A 166 -15.15 3.48 1.90
C GLU A 166 -15.26 4.69 2.82
N THR A 167 -16.28 5.51 2.58
CA THR A 167 -16.56 6.70 3.40
C THR A 167 -17.91 6.56 4.08
N SER A 168 -17.94 6.84 5.38
CA SER A 168 -19.17 6.87 6.18
C SER A 168 -19.33 8.21 6.88
N ALA A 169 -20.59 8.60 7.14
CA ALA A 169 -20.91 9.78 7.93
C ALA A 169 -21.99 9.45 8.96
N THR A 170 -21.78 9.89 10.18
CA THR A 170 -22.76 9.83 11.25
C THR A 170 -23.21 11.23 11.62
N VAL A 171 -24.51 11.38 11.97
CA VAL A 171 -25.08 12.66 12.37
C VAL A 171 -25.69 12.48 13.75
N ASP A 172 -25.27 13.30 14.69
CA ASP A 172 -25.80 13.37 16.05
C ASP A 172 -26.46 14.73 16.30
N GLY A 173 -27.65 14.72 16.92
CA GLY A 173 -28.44 15.91 17.19
C GLY A 173 -29.89 15.58 17.50
N ASP A 174 -30.61 16.55 18.05
CA ASP A 174 -32.01 16.40 18.38
C ASP A 174 -32.88 16.29 17.11
N LYS A 175 -33.92 15.47 17.18
CA LYS A 175 -34.85 15.24 16.07
C LYS A 175 -36.30 15.58 16.48
N ASN A 176 -37.06 16.14 15.53
CA ASN A 176 -38.49 16.29 15.69
C ASN A 176 -39.23 14.95 15.47
N ALA A 177 -40.57 14.97 15.58
CA ALA A 177 -41.41 13.80 15.41
C ALA A 177 -41.34 13.17 14.01
N ASP A 178 -40.93 13.92 13.02
CA ASP A 178 -40.78 13.49 11.61
C ASP A 178 -39.36 12.97 11.33
N GLY A 179 -38.47 12.94 12.35
CA GLY A 179 -37.08 12.47 12.23
C GLY A 179 -36.11 13.50 11.65
N ALA A 180 -36.54 14.75 11.42
CA ALA A 180 -35.66 15.82 10.99
C ALA A 180 -34.87 16.39 12.15
N TYR A 181 -33.61 16.70 11.94
CA TYR A 181 -32.79 17.38 12.94
C TYR A 181 -33.29 18.80 13.17
N ILE A 182 -33.29 19.22 14.43
CA ILE A 182 -33.74 20.54 14.87
C ILE A 182 -32.59 21.28 15.56
N GLY A 183 -32.46 22.57 15.26
CA GLY A 183 -31.43 23.43 15.83
C GLY A 183 -30.05 23.10 15.32
N GLN A 184 -29.28 22.31 16.06
CA GLN A 184 -27.88 22.00 15.75
C GLN A 184 -27.66 20.50 15.63
N ALA A 185 -26.86 20.09 14.67
CA ALA A 185 -26.41 18.72 14.53
C ALA A 185 -24.89 18.66 14.30
N THR A 186 -24.26 17.62 14.82
CA THR A 186 -22.84 17.35 14.63
C THR A 186 -22.67 16.22 13.63
N VAL A 187 -21.88 16.45 12.60
CA VAL A 187 -21.55 15.45 11.57
C VAL A 187 -20.14 14.97 11.75
N THR A 188 -19.98 13.65 11.91
CA THR A 188 -18.68 12.98 11.95
C THR A 188 -18.51 12.16 10.69
N VAL A 189 -17.40 12.37 9.99
CA VAL A 189 -17.04 11.63 8.77
C VAL A 189 -15.84 10.74 9.05
N ALA A 190 -15.91 9.50 8.59
CA ALA A 190 -14.82 8.54 8.63
C ALA A 190 -14.61 7.94 7.23
N ALA A 191 -13.37 7.61 6.91
CA ALA A 191 -13.04 6.86 5.72
C ALA A 191 -12.00 5.80 6.04
N SER A 192 -12.09 4.66 5.36
CA SER A 192 -11.12 3.57 5.45
C SER A 192 -10.77 3.07 4.04
N ASP A 193 -9.56 2.58 3.90
CA ASP A 193 -9.04 2.02 2.68
C ASP A 193 -8.02 0.94 3.04
N THR A 194 -8.11 -0.21 2.39
CA THR A 194 -7.27 -1.37 2.69
C THR A 194 -5.99 -1.42 1.85
N GLY A 195 -5.89 -0.56 0.84
CA GLY A 195 -4.75 -0.51 -0.07
C GLY A 195 -3.84 0.70 0.21
N SER A 196 -3.88 1.70 -0.64
CA SER A 196 -3.01 2.90 -0.54
C SER A 196 -3.35 3.82 0.64
N GLY A 197 -4.41 3.51 1.39
CA GLY A 197 -4.87 4.29 2.52
C GLY A 197 -5.64 5.56 2.12
N VAL A 198 -6.07 6.33 3.14
CA VAL A 198 -6.82 7.57 2.97
C VAL A 198 -5.88 8.77 3.11
N ASN A 199 -5.64 9.49 2.02
CA ASN A 199 -4.78 10.68 2.05
C ASN A 199 -5.48 11.89 2.68
N THR A 200 -6.71 12.21 2.22
CA THR A 200 -7.49 13.35 2.73
C THR A 200 -8.98 13.03 2.71
N ILE A 201 -9.70 13.59 3.67
CA ILE A 201 -11.16 13.64 3.67
C ILE A 201 -11.56 15.10 3.47
N GLU A 202 -12.48 15.35 2.55
CA GLU A 202 -13.05 16.67 2.31
C GLU A 202 -14.57 16.59 2.41
N TYR A 203 -15.20 17.69 2.83
CA TYR A 203 -16.65 17.82 2.93
C TYR A 203 -17.14 19.13 2.32
N ALA A 204 -18.40 19.13 1.92
CA ALA A 204 -19.12 20.35 1.50
C ALA A 204 -20.52 20.34 2.10
N ILE A 205 -21.05 21.53 2.46
CA ILE A 205 -22.41 21.71 2.96
C ILE A 205 -23.26 22.31 1.85
N GLY A 206 -24.38 21.62 1.52
CA GLY A 206 -25.25 22.00 0.41
C GLY A 206 -24.71 21.59 -0.96
N ALA A 207 -25.58 21.68 -1.98
CA ALA A 207 -25.24 21.21 -3.34
C ALA A 207 -24.14 22.05 -4.01
N ASP A 208 -24.08 23.35 -3.68
CA ASP A 208 -23.12 24.31 -4.26
C ASP A 208 -22.03 24.71 -3.27
N GLY A 209 -21.89 23.98 -2.16
CA GLY A 209 -20.89 24.26 -1.12
C GLY A 209 -19.46 24.03 -1.61
N ALA A 210 -18.54 24.90 -1.20
CA ALA A 210 -17.13 24.72 -1.45
C ALA A 210 -16.59 23.54 -0.62
N TRP A 211 -15.74 22.70 -1.23
CA TRP A 211 -15.07 21.61 -0.56
C TRP A 211 -14.02 22.12 0.42
N LYS A 212 -14.00 21.55 1.62
CA LYS A 212 -13.10 21.89 2.71
C LYS A 212 -12.47 20.62 3.29
N PRO A 213 -11.20 20.66 3.75
CA PRO A 213 -10.61 19.56 4.48
C PRO A 213 -11.41 19.25 5.76
N TYR A 214 -11.66 17.96 5.99
CA TYR A 214 -12.26 17.48 7.23
C TYR A 214 -11.17 17.14 8.25
N THR A 215 -11.09 17.92 9.31
CA THR A 215 -10.10 17.73 10.39
C THR A 215 -10.74 17.43 11.75
N ALA A 216 -12.03 17.69 11.87
CA ALA A 216 -12.79 17.49 13.10
C ALA A 216 -14.30 17.40 12.78
N PRO A 217 -15.15 16.89 13.70
CA PRO A 217 -16.61 16.91 13.54
C PRO A 217 -17.15 18.29 13.20
N VAL A 218 -18.06 18.34 12.27
CA VAL A 218 -18.63 19.59 11.71
C VAL A 218 -19.98 19.86 12.32
N MET A 219 -20.15 21.02 12.95
CA MET A 219 -21.46 21.47 13.41
C MET A 219 -22.21 22.14 12.26
N VAL A 220 -23.44 21.69 12.03
CA VAL A 220 -24.39 22.30 11.10
C VAL A 220 -25.60 22.82 11.89
N HIS A 221 -26.06 24.01 11.50
CA HIS A 221 -27.22 24.65 12.08
C HIS A 221 -28.38 24.64 11.10
N GLU A 222 -29.61 24.67 11.61
CA GLU A 222 -30.77 24.87 10.81
C GLU A 222 -30.68 26.22 10.05
N VAL A 223 -30.96 26.21 8.74
CA VAL A 223 -30.97 27.38 7.87
C VAL A 223 -32.41 27.74 7.48
#